data_bc54511333804e392c6d49de10e74ae6
#
_entry.id   bc54511333804e392c6d49de10e74ae6
#
_cell.length_a   1.000
_cell.length_b   1.000
_cell.length_c   1.000
_cell.angle_alpha   90.00
_cell.angle_beta   90.00
_cell.angle_gamma   90.00
#
_symmetry.space_group_name_H-M   'P 1'
#
loop_
_entity.id
_entity.type
_entity.pdbx_description
1 polymer ?
#
loop_
_entity_poly.entity_id
_entity_poly.type
_entity_poly.pdbx_seq_one_letter_code
_entity_poly.pdbx_strand_id
1 'polypeptide(L)'
;MEKGLKIVTIGGGSSYTPELMEGFIKRYNELPIKEIWLVDIEQGKEKVNIDAKMSQRMWDAAGYDVKVHVTFDRREALKDADFVTTQFRVGLLEARIKDERIPLSYGMLGQETNGAGGIFKAFRTIPVILDIVEDMKELCPNAWLINFTNPSGMVTEAVIKYGKWERCIGLCNVPTIAMMKEPIALNVDPNELIYQFVGLNHFHWHKVYDKDGNELTSKVIDAMLDGKDVGLPANINNVPFFGEQIREMNMIPCGYHRYYYRQQEMLEHSLMEYETIGTRGQQVKETENKLFELYKNPNLDHKPEELSKRGGAYYSDAACECINAIYNNKQTHMVVSTKNRGAIPELPEDSIVEVSCYIGAKGAMPVAWGKLPSAQRGWLQCMKAMEECTIEAAVTGNYGLALEAFTLNELIPSGENAKRVLDELLIAHKNYLPQFKSTIEKLEKENVTIKDSVVNEIIAHER
;
A
#
# COMPACT_ATOMS: atom_id res chain seq x y z
N MET A 1 -9.19 19.88 31.23
CA MET A 1 -9.65 19.33 29.95
C MET A 1 -8.56 18.41 29.46
N GLU A 2 -8.81 17.14 29.27
CA GLU A 2 -7.86 16.24 28.64
C GLU A 2 -7.52 16.77 27.26
N LYS A 3 -6.24 16.77 26.90
CA LYS A 3 -5.76 17.18 25.58
C LYS A 3 -6.30 16.14 24.58
N GLY A 4 -7.27 16.52 23.73
CA GLY A 4 -7.77 15.64 22.68
C GLY A 4 -6.70 15.35 21.63
N LEU A 5 -6.85 14.23 20.90
CA LEU A 5 -5.90 13.80 19.86
C LEU A 5 -5.97 14.69 18.62
N LYS A 6 -4.80 15.01 18.09
CA LYS A 6 -4.59 15.62 16.78
C LYS A 6 -4.09 14.57 15.78
N ILE A 7 -4.86 14.35 14.73
CA ILE A 7 -4.51 13.41 13.65
C ILE A 7 -4.25 14.19 12.37
N VAL A 8 -3.11 13.92 11.74
CA VAL A 8 -2.73 14.50 10.45
C VAL A 8 -2.76 13.43 9.37
N THR A 9 -3.46 13.67 8.27
CA THR A 9 -3.52 12.78 7.11
C THR A 9 -2.84 13.44 5.92
N ILE A 10 -1.68 12.93 5.52
CA ILE A 10 -0.96 13.37 4.31
C ILE A 10 -1.51 12.63 3.11
N GLY A 11 -1.97 13.37 2.09
CA GLY A 11 -2.78 12.86 0.99
C GLY A 11 -4.27 12.91 1.32
N GLY A 12 -4.70 14.01 1.96
CA GLY A 12 -6.06 14.21 2.45
C GLY A 12 -7.15 14.21 1.36
N GLY A 13 -6.79 14.51 0.10
CA GLY A 13 -7.68 14.42 -1.07
C GLY A 13 -7.77 13.02 -1.69
N SER A 14 -7.48 11.98 -0.94
CA SER A 14 -7.70 10.61 -1.37
C SER A 14 -9.16 10.22 -1.27
N SER A 15 -9.70 9.57 -2.31
CA SER A 15 -11.07 9.04 -2.29
C SER A 15 -11.37 8.06 -1.14
N TYR A 16 -10.36 7.62 -0.37
CA TYR A 16 -10.53 6.82 0.85
C TYR A 16 -10.71 7.65 2.13
N THR A 17 -10.58 8.96 2.06
CA THR A 17 -10.71 9.82 3.25
C THR A 17 -12.04 9.65 3.98
N PRO A 18 -13.20 9.53 3.31
CA PRO A 18 -14.47 9.25 4.00
C PRO A 18 -14.50 7.91 4.75
N GLU A 19 -13.83 6.87 4.23
CA GLU A 19 -13.72 5.59 4.93
C GLU A 19 -12.87 5.71 6.19
N LEU A 20 -11.78 6.48 6.13
CA LEU A 20 -10.94 6.77 7.30
C LEU A 20 -11.73 7.52 8.38
N MET A 21 -12.56 8.49 7.98
CA MET A 21 -13.44 9.22 8.91
C MET A 21 -14.46 8.29 9.58
N GLU A 22 -15.11 7.41 8.81
CA GLU A 22 -16.02 6.40 9.37
C GLU A 22 -15.34 5.52 10.42
N GLY A 23 -14.12 5.08 10.14
CA GLY A 23 -13.33 4.28 11.07
C GLY A 23 -13.01 4.99 12.39
N PHE A 24 -12.68 6.28 12.34
CA PHE A 24 -12.47 7.11 13.54
C PHE A 24 -13.76 7.39 14.29
N ILE A 25 -14.86 7.68 13.61
CA ILE A 25 -16.18 7.91 14.22
C ILE A 25 -16.62 6.68 15.02
N LYS A 26 -16.48 5.48 14.46
CA LYS A 26 -16.81 4.21 15.15
C LYS A 26 -16.01 4.01 16.43
N ARG A 27 -14.83 4.60 16.55
CA ARG A 27 -13.90 4.42 17.69
C ARG A 27 -13.77 5.68 18.56
N TYR A 28 -14.62 6.69 18.36
CA TYR A 28 -14.51 7.98 19.06
C TYR A 28 -14.54 7.86 20.59
N ASN A 29 -15.32 6.93 21.13
CA ASN A 29 -15.38 6.70 22.58
C ASN A 29 -14.06 6.17 23.17
N GLU A 30 -13.20 5.61 22.35
CA GLU A 30 -11.88 5.09 22.75
C GLU A 30 -10.74 6.02 22.29
N LEU A 31 -10.97 6.80 21.22
CA LEU A 31 -10.03 7.76 20.64
C LEU A 31 -10.61 9.17 20.75
N PRO A 32 -10.25 9.95 21.77
CA PRO A 32 -10.78 11.29 21.99
C PRO A 32 -10.20 12.29 20.97
N ILE A 33 -10.55 12.12 19.70
CA ILE A 33 -10.09 12.96 18.61
C ILE A 33 -10.73 14.35 18.74
N LYS A 34 -9.92 15.41 18.63
CA LYS A 34 -10.37 16.79 18.68
C LYS A 34 -10.28 17.48 17.32
N GLU A 35 -9.23 17.18 16.59
CA GLU A 35 -8.99 17.78 15.27
C GLU A 35 -8.34 16.79 14.30
N ILE A 36 -8.72 16.91 13.04
CA ILE A 36 -8.14 16.17 11.93
C ILE A 36 -7.66 17.19 10.90
N TRP A 37 -6.42 17.03 10.47
CA TRP A 37 -5.79 17.86 9.45
C TRP A 37 -5.62 17.06 8.18
N LEU A 38 -6.26 17.49 7.11
CA LEU A 38 -6.10 16.94 5.77
C LEU A 38 -5.06 17.78 5.01
N VAL A 39 -3.92 17.18 4.74
CA VAL A 39 -2.81 17.84 4.03
C VAL A 39 -2.75 17.31 2.61
N ASP A 40 -2.68 18.21 1.65
CA ASP A 40 -2.48 17.84 0.25
C ASP A 40 -1.60 18.87 -0.47
N ILE A 41 -1.32 18.64 -1.75
CA ILE A 41 -0.61 19.56 -2.64
C ILE A 41 -1.62 20.42 -3.44
N GLU A 42 -1.17 21.52 -4.03
CA GLU A 42 -2.07 22.42 -4.79
C GLU A 42 -2.82 21.69 -5.91
N GLN A 43 -2.19 20.68 -6.55
CA GLN A 43 -2.86 19.86 -7.57
C GLN A 43 -4.02 19.01 -7.01
N GLY A 44 -4.00 18.69 -5.72
CA GLY A 44 -5.07 17.98 -5.01
C GLY A 44 -6.16 18.87 -4.41
N LYS A 45 -6.06 20.19 -4.58
CA LYS A 45 -6.89 21.21 -3.90
C LYS A 45 -8.39 20.99 -4.03
N GLU A 46 -8.89 20.69 -5.22
CA GLU A 46 -10.32 20.44 -5.41
C GLU A 46 -10.75 19.23 -4.59
N LYS A 47 -10.03 18.11 -4.71
CA LYS A 47 -10.36 16.85 -4.05
C LYS A 47 -10.32 16.97 -2.53
N VAL A 48 -9.25 17.52 -1.97
CA VAL A 48 -9.12 17.66 -0.50
C VAL A 48 -10.19 18.56 0.10
N ASN A 49 -10.62 19.61 -0.63
CA ASN A 49 -11.70 20.46 -0.16
C ASN A 49 -13.08 19.76 -0.21
N ILE A 50 -13.31 18.88 -1.19
CA ILE A 50 -14.51 18.05 -1.24
C ILE A 50 -14.50 17.06 -0.07
N ASP A 51 -13.40 16.35 0.13
CA ASP A 51 -13.24 15.39 1.22
C ASP A 51 -13.38 16.04 2.60
N ALA A 52 -12.81 17.23 2.80
CA ALA A 52 -12.94 17.96 4.06
C ALA A 52 -14.39 18.33 4.39
N LYS A 53 -15.11 18.83 3.39
CA LYS A 53 -16.54 19.16 3.58
C LYS A 53 -17.37 17.92 3.88
N MET A 54 -17.12 16.83 3.19
CA MET A 54 -17.78 15.56 3.44
C MET A 54 -17.43 15.03 4.83
N SER A 55 -16.13 15.00 5.18
CA SER A 55 -15.64 14.57 6.49
C SER A 55 -16.29 15.36 7.62
N GLN A 56 -16.37 16.69 7.50
CA GLN A 56 -17.03 17.53 8.53
C GLN A 56 -18.51 17.16 8.67
N ARG A 57 -19.24 16.94 7.55
CA ARG A 57 -20.64 16.48 7.61
C ARG A 57 -20.81 15.15 8.33
N MET A 58 -19.87 14.21 8.10
CA MET A 58 -19.87 12.91 8.78
C MET A 58 -19.69 13.06 10.30
N TRP A 59 -18.76 13.92 10.75
CA TRP A 59 -18.54 14.22 12.15
C TRP A 59 -19.72 14.91 12.80
N ASP A 60 -20.31 15.91 12.11
CA ASP A 60 -21.48 16.64 12.58
C ASP A 60 -22.70 15.71 12.72
N ALA A 61 -22.93 14.82 11.73
CA ALA A 61 -24.01 13.82 11.78
C ALA A 61 -23.84 12.79 12.90
N ALA A 62 -22.58 12.45 13.24
CA ALA A 62 -22.26 11.58 14.37
C ALA A 62 -22.42 12.29 15.73
N GLY A 63 -22.61 13.61 15.77
CA GLY A 63 -22.81 14.40 16.98
C GLY A 63 -21.54 14.66 17.79
N TYR A 64 -20.37 14.59 17.17
CA TYR A 64 -19.07 14.81 17.82
C TYR A 64 -18.46 16.16 17.40
N ASP A 65 -17.92 16.92 18.37
CA ASP A 65 -17.26 18.20 18.12
C ASP A 65 -15.79 17.99 17.68
N VAL A 66 -15.61 17.44 16.48
CA VAL A 66 -14.31 17.27 15.84
C VAL A 66 -14.20 18.25 14.67
N LYS A 67 -13.07 18.97 14.60
CA LYS A 67 -12.80 19.93 13.52
C LYS A 67 -11.94 19.30 12.45
N VAL A 68 -12.38 19.44 11.19
CA VAL A 68 -11.62 19.01 10.02
C VAL A 68 -10.99 20.25 9.35
N HIS A 69 -9.67 20.26 9.33
CA HIS A 69 -8.87 21.33 8.74
C HIS A 69 -8.25 20.90 7.41
N VAL A 70 -8.03 21.84 6.51
CA VAL A 70 -7.29 21.64 5.26
C VAL A 70 -6.10 22.61 5.23
N THR A 71 -4.95 22.09 4.86
CA THR A 71 -3.78 22.94 4.59
C THR A 71 -2.94 22.35 3.45
N PHE A 72 -2.19 23.23 2.76
CA PHE A 72 -1.18 22.87 1.76
C PHE A 72 0.24 23.03 2.33
N ASP A 73 0.34 23.52 3.57
CA ASP A 73 1.56 23.53 4.35
C ASP A 73 1.56 22.40 5.39
N ARG A 74 2.25 21.29 5.07
CA ARG A 74 2.32 20.15 5.98
C ARG A 74 2.96 20.50 7.33
N ARG A 75 3.86 21.50 7.37
CA ARG A 75 4.51 21.93 8.62
C ARG A 75 3.53 22.54 9.60
N GLU A 76 2.52 23.28 9.10
CA GLU A 76 1.42 23.79 9.91
C GLU A 76 0.64 22.64 10.57
N ALA A 77 0.27 21.64 9.76
CA ALA A 77 -0.50 20.48 10.24
C ALA A 77 0.29 19.62 11.23
N LEU A 78 1.57 19.34 10.94
CA LEU A 78 2.40 18.45 11.75
C LEU A 78 2.69 18.95 13.15
N LYS A 79 2.62 20.27 13.39
CA LYS A 79 2.91 20.83 14.71
C LYS A 79 2.04 20.19 15.80
N ASP A 80 2.72 19.57 16.79
CA ASP A 80 2.09 18.89 17.92
C ASP A 80 1.12 17.74 17.54
N ALA A 81 1.27 17.12 16.36
CA ALA A 81 0.49 15.96 15.97
C ALA A 81 0.76 14.76 16.89
N ASP A 82 -0.29 13.98 17.20
CA ASP A 82 -0.17 12.73 17.96
C ASP A 82 0.00 11.53 17.02
N PHE A 83 -0.71 11.53 15.89
CA PHE A 83 -0.61 10.53 14.83
C PHE A 83 -0.57 11.19 13.45
N VAL A 84 0.28 10.65 12.59
CA VAL A 84 0.37 11.03 11.18
C VAL A 84 0.02 9.80 10.34
N THR A 85 -1.01 9.91 9.50
CA THR A 85 -1.37 8.87 8.53
C THR A 85 -0.96 9.31 7.13
N THR A 86 -0.52 8.38 6.29
CA THR A 86 -0.13 8.69 4.90
C THR A 86 -0.90 7.83 3.91
N GLN A 87 -1.46 8.47 2.87
CA GLN A 87 -2.22 7.83 1.80
C GLN A 87 -2.05 8.56 0.45
N PHE A 88 -0.90 9.17 0.24
CA PHE A 88 -0.62 9.97 -0.95
C PHE A 88 -0.05 9.14 -2.12
N ARG A 89 -0.10 9.72 -3.31
CA ARG A 89 0.48 9.15 -4.53
C ARG A 89 1.21 10.26 -5.29
N VAL A 90 2.54 10.15 -5.37
CA VAL A 90 3.35 11.10 -6.15
C VAL A 90 3.09 10.90 -7.64
N GLY A 91 2.69 11.99 -8.31
CA GLY A 91 2.31 11.99 -9.73
C GLY A 91 0.88 11.51 -10.00
N LEU A 92 0.05 11.37 -8.94
CA LEU A 92 -1.38 11.05 -9.04
C LEU A 92 -1.67 9.75 -9.83
N LEU A 93 -2.83 9.66 -10.47
CA LEU A 93 -3.20 8.48 -11.29
C LEU A 93 -2.49 8.48 -12.66
N GLU A 94 -2.07 9.64 -13.15
CA GLU A 94 -1.27 9.75 -14.36
C GLU A 94 0.04 8.98 -14.24
N ALA A 95 0.74 9.10 -13.12
CA ALA A 95 1.94 8.33 -12.87
C ALA A 95 1.66 6.82 -12.81
N ARG A 96 0.55 6.41 -12.19
CA ARG A 96 0.13 5.00 -12.19
C ARG A 96 -0.14 4.48 -13.60
N ILE A 97 -0.79 5.25 -14.45
CA ILE A 97 -1.06 4.87 -15.84
C ILE A 97 0.25 4.64 -16.60
N LYS A 98 1.26 5.51 -16.41
CA LYS A 98 2.60 5.33 -16.97
C LYS A 98 3.27 4.06 -16.45
N ASP A 99 3.22 3.82 -15.13
CA ASP A 99 3.78 2.62 -14.47
C ASP A 99 3.21 1.33 -15.03
N GLU A 100 1.93 1.33 -15.42
CA GLU A 100 1.25 0.15 -15.97
C GLU A 100 1.46 0.01 -17.48
N ARG A 101 1.33 1.09 -18.25
CA ARG A 101 1.33 1.05 -19.71
C ARG A 101 2.71 0.83 -20.32
N ILE A 102 3.77 1.43 -19.77
CA ILE A 102 5.12 1.27 -20.32
C ILE A 102 5.57 -0.20 -20.30
N PRO A 103 5.53 -0.92 -19.16
CA PRO A 103 5.86 -2.36 -19.15
C PRO A 103 4.98 -3.19 -20.09
N LEU A 104 3.66 -2.95 -20.10
CA LEU A 104 2.73 -3.67 -20.98
C LEU A 104 3.05 -3.50 -22.46
N SER A 105 3.50 -2.32 -22.88
CA SER A 105 3.94 -2.08 -24.25
C SER A 105 5.14 -2.94 -24.70
N TYR A 106 5.86 -3.53 -23.74
CA TYR A 106 6.96 -4.49 -23.93
C TYR A 106 6.58 -5.93 -23.61
N GLY A 107 5.30 -6.21 -23.38
CA GLY A 107 4.83 -7.55 -23.01
C GLY A 107 5.25 -7.98 -21.60
N MET A 108 5.44 -7.03 -20.69
CA MET A 108 5.72 -7.25 -19.29
C MET A 108 4.52 -6.84 -18.42
N LEU A 109 4.35 -7.49 -17.27
CA LEU A 109 3.28 -7.12 -16.33
C LEU A 109 3.37 -5.65 -15.91
N GLY A 110 2.29 -4.91 -16.12
CA GLY A 110 2.09 -3.54 -15.68
C GLY A 110 1.18 -3.49 -14.46
N GLN A 111 1.78 -3.42 -13.28
CA GLN A 111 1.07 -3.42 -12.00
C GLN A 111 1.59 -2.32 -11.10
N GLU A 112 0.70 -1.65 -10.33
CA GLU A 112 1.04 -0.43 -9.60
C GLU A 112 1.96 -0.61 -8.39
N THR A 113 2.05 -1.81 -7.83
CA THR A 113 2.77 -2.08 -6.57
C THR A 113 3.76 -3.23 -6.66
N ASN A 114 3.69 -4.01 -7.74
CA ASN A 114 4.59 -5.11 -8.02
C ASN A 114 5.26 -4.88 -9.38
N GLY A 115 6.37 -5.55 -9.64
CA GLY A 115 7.11 -5.38 -10.90
C GLY A 115 7.68 -3.97 -11.10
N ALA A 116 7.88 -3.57 -12.34
CA ALA A 116 8.47 -2.28 -12.70
C ALA A 116 7.69 -1.09 -12.14
N GLY A 117 6.35 -1.14 -12.16
CA GLY A 117 5.51 -0.08 -11.62
C GLY A 117 5.68 0.10 -10.11
N GLY A 118 5.80 -1.01 -9.35
CA GLY A 118 6.07 -0.96 -7.92
C GLY A 118 7.42 -0.31 -7.58
N ILE A 119 8.47 -0.66 -8.35
CA ILE A 119 9.81 -0.06 -8.21
C ILE A 119 9.74 1.44 -8.48
N PHE A 120 9.11 1.87 -9.56
CA PHE A 120 9.00 3.30 -9.91
C PHE A 120 8.12 4.09 -8.94
N LYS A 121 7.07 3.46 -8.42
CA LYS A 121 6.27 4.06 -7.35
C LYS A 121 7.10 4.30 -6.10
N ALA A 122 7.98 3.37 -5.72
CA ALA A 122 8.93 3.55 -4.63
C ALA A 122 9.92 4.70 -4.91
N PHE A 123 10.49 4.77 -6.13
CA PHE A 123 11.43 5.83 -6.52
C PHE A 123 10.83 7.24 -6.36
N ARG A 124 9.54 7.41 -6.65
CA ARG A 124 8.85 8.70 -6.47
C ARG A 124 8.43 8.97 -5.04
N THR A 125 8.05 7.94 -4.31
CA THR A 125 7.43 8.07 -2.98
C THR A 125 8.46 8.22 -1.86
N ILE A 126 9.58 7.47 -1.92
CA ILE A 126 10.58 7.42 -0.85
C ILE A 126 11.20 8.79 -0.56
N PRO A 127 11.65 9.59 -1.53
CA PRO A 127 12.17 10.93 -1.22
C PRO A 127 11.15 11.81 -0.49
N VAL A 128 9.89 11.77 -0.91
CA VAL A 128 8.82 12.59 -0.32
C VAL A 128 8.52 12.17 1.12
N ILE A 129 8.45 10.86 1.42
CA ILE A 129 8.17 10.41 2.79
C ILE A 129 9.35 10.71 3.72
N LEU A 130 10.58 10.68 3.22
CA LEU A 130 11.76 11.06 4.01
C LEU A 130 11.74 12.54 4.37
N ASP A 131 11.34 13.43 3.45
CA ASP A 131 11.16 14.86 3.72
C ASP A 131 10.04 15.10 4.77
N ILE A 132 8.96 14.32 4.73
CA ILE A 132 7.89 14.38 5.74
C ILE A 132 8.45 13.97 7.10
N VAL A 133 9.25 12.93 7.16
CA VAL A 133 9.88 12.45 8.41
C VAL A 133 10.82 13.50 9.01
N GLU A 134 11.59 14.23 8.19
CA GLU A 134 12.43 15.33 8.69
C GLU A 134 11.59 16.44 9.35
N ASP A 135 10.47 16.81 8.72
CA ASP A 135 9.53 17.76 9.35
C ASP A 135 8.91 17.22 10.65
N MET A 136 8.59 15.91 10.69
CA MET A 136 8.05 15.26 11.90
C MET A 136 9.04 15.27 13.06
N LYS A 137 10.33 15.06 12.79
CA LYS A 137 11.38 15.12 13.85
C LYS A 137 11.40 16.45 14.57
N GLU A 138 11.17 17.53 13.84
CA GLU A 138 11.15 18.89 14.39
C GLU A 138 9.81 19.20 15.08
N LEU A 139 8.68 18.87 14.45
CA LEU A 139 7.36 19.42 14.78
C LEU A 139 6.50 18.50 15.66
N CYS A 140 6.70 17.18 15.58
CA CYS A 140 5.96 16.19 16.37
C CYS A 140 6.81 14.96 16.72
N PRO A 141 7.92 15.11 17.45
CA PRO A 141 8.92 14.06 17.68
C PRO A 141 8.38 12.81 18.40
N ASN A 142 7.20 12.89 18.99
CA ASN A 142 6.54 11.78 19.68
C ASN A 142 5.44 11.11 18.86
N ALA A 143 5.08 11.62 17.68
CA ALA A 143 4.01 11.09 16.86
C ALA A 143 4.31 9.69 16.32
N TRP A 144 3.27 8.90 16.12
CA TRP A 144 3.34 7.69 15.34
C TRP A 144 3.03 7.97 13.87
N LEU A 145 3.84 7.40 12.96
CA LEU A 145 3.58 7.39 11.53
C LEU A 145 2.90 6.07 11.14
N ILE A 146 1.67 6.15 10.69
CA ILE A 146 0.89 5.00 10.19
C ILE A 146 0.86 5.09 8.67
N ASN A 147 1.68 4.28 8.03
CA ASN A 147 1.93 4.37 6.59
C ASN A 147 1.03 3.42 5.79
N PHE A 148 0.13 3.99 4.99
CA PHE A 148 -0.61 3.28 3.94
C PHE A 148 -0.11 3.59 2.52
N THR A 149 0.81 4.54 2.41
CA THR A 149 1.37 4.91 1.10
C THR A 149 2.18 3.76 0.53
N ASN A 150 1.78 3.29 -0.64
CA ASN A 150 2.41 2.18 -1.32
C ASN A 150 3.66 2.60 -2.13
N PRO A 151 4.61 1.66 -2.32
CA PRO A 151 4.67 0.28 -1.78
C PRO A 151 4.94 0.29 -0.27
N SER A 152 3.97 -0.16 0.52
CA SER A 152 3.97 0.08 1.98
C SER A 152 5.19 -0.53 2.67
N GLY A 153 5.62 -1.73 2.28
CA GLY A 153 6.82 -2.36 2.85
C GLY A 153 8.08 -1.53 2.61
N MET A 154 8.37 -1.18 1.34
CA MET A 154 9.56 -0.39 0.97
C MET A 154 9.54 1.02 1.58
N VAL A 155 8.37 1.68 1.59
CA VAL A 155 8.23 3.02 2.19
C VAL A 155 8.48 2.96 3.70
N THR A 156 7.92 1.98 4.39
CA THR A 156 8.15 1.78 5.83
C THR A 156 9.62 1.47 6.13
N GLU A 157 10.28 0.66 5.29
CA GLU A 157 11.70 0.38 5.44
C GLU A 157 12.57 1.63 5.24
N ALA A 158 12.26 2.44 4.23
CA ALA A 158 12.94 3.72 4.01
C ALA A 158 12.79 4.67 5.20
N VAL A 159 11.59 4.79 5.76
CA VAL A 159 11.32 5.61 6.96
C VAL A 159 12.16 5.17 8.14
N ILE A 160 12.23 3.88 8.41
CA ILE A 160 12.94 3.34 9.57
C ILE A 160 14.45 3.34 9.34
N LYS A 161 14.94 2.85 8.19
CA LYS A 161 16.38 2.71 7.91
C LYS A 161 17.06 4.03 7.53
N TYR A 162 16.45 4.82 6.66
CA TYR A 162 17.04 6.07 6.15
C TYR A 162 16.52 7.29 6.90
N GLY A 163 15.21 7.34 7.17
CA GLY A 163 14.62 8.40 7.96
C GLY A 163 14.95 8.33 9.46
N LYS A 164 15.46 7.19 9.96
CA LYS A 164 15.75 6.97 11.41
C LYS A 164 14.54 7.25 12.30
N TRP A 165 13.34 6.91 11.82
CA TRP A 165 12.09 7.11 12.53
C TRP A 165 11.48 5.76 12.94
N GLU A 166 11.71 5.35 14.19
CA GLU A 166 11.31 4.04 14.72
C GLU A 166 9.81 3.93 15.01
N ARG A 167 9.11 5.05 15.20
CA ARG A 167 7.66 5.07 15.46
C ARG A 167 6.88 5.02 14.15
N CYS A 168 7.11 3.99 13.35
CA CYS A 168 6.46 3.77 12.07
C CYS A 168 5.90 2.36 11.99
N ILE A 169 4.66 2.24 11.51
CA ILE A 169 4.01 0.97 11.17
C ILE A 169 3.46 1.10 9.75
N GLY A 170 3.80 0.15 8.88
CA GLY A 170 3.21 0.05 7.56
C GLY A 170 2.00 -0.87 7.58
N LEU A 171 0.96 -0.47 6.86
CA LEU A 171 -0.31 -1.21 6.81
C LEU A 171 -0.71 -1.55 5.38
N CYS A 172 -1.41 -2.68 5.26
CA CYS A 172 -2.11 -3.10 4.06
C CYS A 172 -3.47 -3.69 4.45
N ASN A 173 -4.45 -3.52 3.59
CA ASN A 173 -5.78 -4.10 3.81
C ASN A 173 -5.89 -5.57 3.38
N VAL A 174 -4.93 -6.10 2.61
CA VAL A 174 -4.99 -7.47 2.08
C VAL A 174 -5.09 -8.54 3.18
N PRO A 175 -4.24 -8.52 4.24
CA PRO A 175 -4.41 -9.44 5.35
C PRO A 175 -5.76 -9.28 6.07
N THR A 176 -6.21 -8.03 6.24
CA THR A 176 -7.51 -7.75 6.89
C THR A 176 -8.67 -8.33 6.09
N ILE A 177 -8.63 -8.21 4.74
CA ILE A 177 -9.65 -8.80 3.87
C ILE A 177 -9.69 -10.33 4.04
N ALA A 178 -8.54 -11.01 4.06
CA ALA A 178 -8.46 -12.45 4.30
C ALA A 178 -9.10 -12.83 5.65
N MET A 179 -8.69 -12.16 6.73
CA MET A 179 -9.21 -12.39 8.09
C MET A 179 -10.72 -12.12 8.22
N MET A 180 -11.31 -11.28 7.36
CA MET A 180 -12.76 -11.02 7.33
C MET A 180 -13.54 -12.02 6.47
N LYS A 181 -12.92 -12.58 5.42
CA LYS A 181 -13.61 -13.43 4.44
C LYS A 181 -13.47 -14.92 4.72
N GLU A 182 -12.35 -15.37 5.21
CA GLU A 182 -12.11 -16.79 5.50
C GLU A 182 -13.05 -17.37 6.54
N PRO A 183 -13.40 -16.68 7.65
CA PRO A 183 -14.39 -17.19 8.59
C PRO A 183 -15.74 -17.42 7.93
N ILE A 184 -16.14 -16.53 7.01
CA ILE A 184 -17.38 -16.67 6.24
C ILE A 184 -17.30 -17.89 5.32
N ALA A 185 -16.18 -18.06 4.60
CA ALA A 185 -15.98 -19.20 3.70
C ALA A 185 -16.00 -20.54 4.44
N LEU A 186 -15.49 -20.57 5.66
CA LEU A 186 -15.48 -21.75 6.53
C LEU A 186 -16.77 -21.93 7.36
N ASN A 187 -17.63 -20.92 7.42
CA ASN A 187 -18.81 -20.85 8.27
C ASN A 187 -18.48 -21.05 9.77
N VAL A 188 -17.51 -20.26 10.26
CA VAL A 188 -17.05 -20.25 11.66
C VAL A 188 -17.09 -18.81 12.22
N ASP A 189 -17.13 -18.68 13.56
CA ASP A 189 -17.00 -17.38 14.21
C ASP A 189 -15.58 -16.82 14.00
N PRO A 190 -15.42 -15.57 13.51
CA PRO A 190 -14.11 -14.93 13.37
C PRO A 190 -13.26 -14.97 14.64
N ASN A 191 -13.88 -14.89 15.81
CA ASN A 191 -13.19 -14.92 17.11
C ASN A 191 -12.63 -16.31 17.50
N GLU A 192 -12.98 -17.34 16.74
CA GLU A 192 -12.45 -18.69 16.94
C GLU A 192 -11.22 -19.00 16.08
N LEU A 193 -10.82 -18.05 15.21
CA LEU A 193 -9.68 -18.23 14.31
C LEU A 193 -8.45 -17.48 14.79
N ILE A 194 -7.31 -18.16 14.72
CA ILE A 194 -5.98 -17.61 14.99
C ILE A 194 -5.20 -17.62 13.67
N TYR A 195 -4.64 -16.48 13.33
CA TYR A 195 -3.89 -16.28 12.09
C TYR A 195 -2.41 -16.11 12.34
N GLN A 196 -1.59 -16.73 11.52
CA GLN A 196 -0.16 -16.52 11.50
C GLN A 196 0.27 -16.16 10.08
N PHE A 197 0.73 -14.92 9.87
CA PHE A 197 1.19 -14.37 8.59
C PHE A 197 2.70 -14.26 8.55
N VAL A 198 3.29 -14.47 7.37
CA VAL A 198 4.73 -14.41 7.12
C VAL A 198 5.02 -13.93 5.70
N GLY A 199 5.88 -12.92 5.55
CA GLY A 199 6.33 -12.45 4.26
C GLY A 199 6.66 -10.97 4.20
N LEU A 200 6.43 -10.37 3.03
CA LEU A 200 6.57 -8.95 2.74
C LEU A 200 5.24 -8.37 2.30
N ASN A 201 5.11 -7.07 2.29
CA ASN A 201 3.90 -6.42 1.80
C ASN A 201 3.60 -6.84 0.36
N HIS A 202 2.39 -7.32 0.09
CA HIS A 202 1.94 -7.93 -1.17
C HIS A 202 2.68 -9.23 -1.58
N PHE A 203 3.47 -9.79 -0.69
CA PHE A 203 4.24 -11.01 -0.93
C PHE A 203 4.33 -11.84 0.35
N HIS A 204 3.18 -12.29 0.86
CA HIS A 204 3.08 -13.04 2.11
C HIS A 204 2.23 -14.30 1.96
N TRP A 205 2.43 -15.21 2.88
CA TRP A 205 1.61 -16.40 3.09
C TRP A 205 1.06 -16.41 4.51
N HIS A 206 0.06 -17.24 4.76
CA HIS A 206 -0.42 -17.42 6.12
C HIS A 206 -0.95 -18.84 6.39
N LYS A 207 -1.12 -19.12 7.66
CA LYS A 207 -1.77 -20.30 8.20
C LYS A 207 -2.90 -19.87 9.12
N VAL A 208 -3.88 -20.77 9.25
CA VAL A 208 -5.07 -20.55 10.07
C VAL A 208 -5.24 -21.71 11.04
N TYR A 209 -5.55 -21.38 12.28
CA TYR A 209 -5.78 -22.33 13.37
C TYR A 209 -7.10 -22.01 14.06
N ASP A 210 -7.72 -23.01 14.69
CA ASP A 210 -8.81 -22.75 15.62
C ASP A 210 -8.28 -22.36 17.02
N LYS A 211 -9.20 -22.00 17.91
CA LYS A 211 -8.88 -21.62 19.32
C LYS A 211 -8.22 -22.75 20.12
N ASP A 212 -8.37 -24.00 19.70
CA ASP A 212 -7.79 -25.18 20.35
C ASP A 212 -6.40 -25.52 19.77
N GLY A 213 -5.93 -24.73 18.77
CA GLY A 213 -4.63 -24.87 18.12
C GLY A 213 -4.62 -25.89 16.97
N ASN A 214 -5.78 -26.39 16.52
CA ASN A 214 -5.82 -27.27 15.37
C ASN A 214 -5.66 -26.46 14.08
N GLU A 215 -4.81 -26.92 13.17
CA GLU A 215 -4.56 -26.26 11.88
C GLU A 215 -5.76 -26.43 10.94
N LEU A 216 -6.28 -25.30 10.42
CA LEU A 216 -7.40 -25.24 9.48
C LEU A 216 -6.95 -24.79 8.08
N THR A 217 -5.66 -24.60 7.84
CA THR A 217 -5.09 -24.09 6.58
C THR A 217 -5.59 -24.87 5.37
N SER A 218 -5.61 -26.22 5.43
CA SER A 218 -6.09 -27.05 4.34
C SER A 218 -7.56 -26.82 4.00
N LYS A 219 -8.41 -26.52 5.00
CA LYS A 219 -9.84 -26.22 4.76
C LYS A 219 -10.02 -24.89 4.03
N VAL A 220 -9.20 -23.86 4.34
CA VAL A 220 -9.21 -22.58 3.62
C VAL A 220 -8.71 -22.77 2.20
N ILE A 221 -7.64 -23.57 2.01
CA ILE A 221 -7.12 -23.93 0.67
C ILE A 221 -8.21 -24.61 -0.17
N ASP A 222 -8.90 -25.60 0.39
CA ASP A 222 -9.98 -26.29 -0.32
C ASP A 222 -11.12 -25.33 -0.66
N ALA A 223 -11.55 -24.49 0.30
CA ALA A 223 -12.55 -23.45 0.03
C ALA A 223 -12.15 -22.50 -1.10
N MET A 224 -10.88 -22.05 -1.12
CA MET A 224 -10.33 -21.21 -2.18
C MET A 224 -10.34 -21.92 -3.55
N LEU A 225 -9.93 -23.19 -3.60
CA LEU A 225 -9.90 -23.98 -4.83
C LEU A 225 -11.30 -24.33 -5.32
N ASP A 226 -12.27 -24.42 -4.43
CA ASP A 226 -13.71 -24.57 -4.74
C ASP A 226 -14.37 -23.26 -5.19
N GLY A 227 -13.60 -22.17 -5.29
CA GLY A 227 -14.06 -20.87 -5.77
C GLY A 227 -14.80 -20.00 -4.75
N LYS A 228 -14.73 -20.32 -3.46
CA LYS A 228 -15.27 -19.46 -2.41
C LYS A 228 -14.41 -18.19 -2.25
N ASP A 229 -15.03 -17.10 -1.84
CA ASP A 229 -14.32 -15.84 -1.52
C ASP A 229 -13.59 -15.97 -0.19
N VAL A 230 -12.29 -16.16 -0.28
CA VAL A 230 -11.35 -16.19 0.86
C VAL A 230 -10.53 -14.91 0.99
N GLY A 231 -11.02 -13.81 0.41
CA GLY A 231 -10.38 -12.49 0.56
C GLY A 231 -9.51 -12.07 -0.61
N LEU A 232 -9.94 -12.33 -1.84
CA LEU A 232 -9.28 -11.76 -3.01
C LEU A 232 -9.62 -10.26 -3.13
N PRO A 233 -8.60 -9.37 -3.16
CA PRO A 233 -8.85 -7.95 -3.42
C PRO A 233 -9.54 -7.72 -4.77
N ALA A 234 -10.52 -6.84 -4.81
CA ALA A 234 -11.35 -6.56 -6.00
C ALA A 234 -10.58 -6.04 -7.23
N ASN A 235 -9.34 -5.60 -7.01
CA ASN A 235 -8.44 -5.12 -8.07
C ASN A 235 -7.53 -6.20 -8.66
N ILE A 236 -7.67 -7.45 -8.24
CA ILE A 236 -6.87 -8.59 -8.71
C ILE A 236 -7.78 -9.56 -9.45
N ASN A 237 -7.41 -9.91 -10.68
CA ASN A 237 -8.14 -10.88 -11.47
C ASN A 237 -8.10 -12.28 -10.82
N ASN A 238 -9.26 -12.91 -10.74
CA ASN A 238 -9.38 -14.22 -10.09
C ASN A 238 -8.95 -15.36 -11.02
N VAL A 239 -7.64 -15.46 -11.25
CA VAL A 239 -7.02 -16.61 -11.93
C VAL A 239 -6.79 -17.70 -10.88
N PRO A 240 -7.37 -18.92 -11.03
CA PRO A 240 -7.20 -19.99 -10.06
C PRO A 240 -5.75 -20.45 -9.95
N PHE A 241 -5.28 -20.74 -8.74
CA PHE A 241 -3.99 -21.39 -8.52
C PHE A 241 -4.04 -22.88 -8.97
N PHE A 242 -2.87 -23.47 -9.22
CA PHE A 242 -2.76 -24.92 -9.40
C PHE A 242 -2.96 -25.62 -8.06
N GLY A 243 -4.01 -26.44 -7.95
CA GLY A 243 -4.43 -27.04 -6.68
C GLY A 243 -3.34 -27.92 -6.05
N GLU A 244 -2.62 -28.72 -6.87
CA GLU A 244 -1.54 -29.59 -6.41
C GLU A 244 -0.42 -28.76 -5.73
N GLN A 245 -0.04 -27.63 -6.34
CA GLN A 245 1.02 -26.77 -5.85
C GLN A 245 0.66 -26.13 -4.51
N ILE A 246 -0.58 -25.63 -4.39
CA ILE A 246 -1.02 -24.94 -3.16
C ILE A 246 -1.24 -25.92 -2.02
N ARG A 247 -1.79 -27.12 -2.29
CA ARG A 247 -1.93 -28.16 -1.27
C ARG A 247 -0.60 -28.65 -0.73
N GLU A 248 0.39 -28.87 -1.62
CA GLU A 248 1.73 -29.27 -1.21
C GLU A 248 2.43 -28.22 -0.37
N MET A 249 2.24 -26.92 -0.71
CA MET A 249 2.80 -25.81 0.05
C MET A 249 2.21 -25.72 1.47
N ASN A 250 0.96 -26.10 1.65
CA ASN A 250 0.19 -26.01 2.91
C ASN A 250 0.31 -24.64 3.60
N MET A 251 0.22 -23.59 2.80
CA MET A 251 0.18 -22.17 3.22
C MET A 251 -0.75 -21.44 2.26
N ILE A 252 -1.52 -20.50 2.75
CA ILE A 252 -2.45 -19.71 1.93
C ILE A 252 -1.67 -18.54 1.34
N PRO A 253 -1.53 -18.46 0.00
CA PRO A 253 -0.85 -17.35 -0.65
C PRO A 253 -1.75 -16.11 -0.68
N CYS A 254 -1.18 -14.92 -0.50
CA CYS A 254 -1.93 -13.68 -0.67
C CYS A 254 -2.43 -13.52 -2.12
N GLY A 255 -3.44 -12.68 -2.33
CA GLY A 255 -4.04 -12.46 -3.64
C GLY A 255 -3.04 -12.07 -4.74
N TYR A 256 -2.03 -11.28 -4.39
CA TYR A 256 -0.97 -10.83 -5.31
C TYR A 256 -0.05 -11.93 -5.82
N HIS A 257 0.03 -13.08 -5.13
CA HIS A 257 0.80 -14.22 -5.61
C HIS A 257 0.31 -14.78 -6.95
N ARG A 258 -0.90 -14.43 -7.40
CA ARG A 258 -1.35 -14.77 -8.76
C ARG A 258 -0.43 -14.21 -9.84
N TYR A 259 0.14 -13.03 -9.64
CA TYR A 259 1.11 -12.44 -10.56
C TYR A 259 2.40 -13.27 -10.69
N TYR A 260 2.73 -14.11 -9.70
CA TYR A 260 3.92 -14.94 -9.66
C TYR A 260 3.63 -16.40 -10.02
N TYR A 261 2.59 -17.00 -9.44
CA TYR A 261 2.21 -18.41 -9.69
C TYR A 261 1.46 -18.60 -11.01
N ARG A 262 0.82 -17.56 -11.52
CA ARG A 262 0.01 -17.57 -12.75
C ARG A 262 0.38 -16.38 -13.64
N GLN A 263 1.68 -16.13 -13.77
CA GLN A 263 2.23 -14.95 -14.44
C GLN A 263 1.75 -14.82 -15.89
N GLN A 264 1.70 -15.92 -16.63
CA GLN A 264 1.27 -15.90 -18.03
C GLN A 264 -0.19 -15.42 -18.15
N GLU A 265 -1.11 -16.03 -17.42
CA GLU A 265 -2.53 -15.71 -17.52
C GLU A 265 -2.83 -14.30 -16.96
N MET A 266 -2.12 -13.87 -15.93
CA MET A 266 -2.24 -12.52 -15.42
C MET A 266 -1.72 -11.49 -16.43
N LEU A 267 -0.66 -11.79 -17.16
CA LEU A 267 -0.14 -10.95 -18.24
C LEU A 267 -1.11 -10.89 -19.41
N GLU A 268 -1.63 -12.04 -19.88
CA GLU A 268 -2.62 -12.12 -20.96
C GLU A 268 -3.86 -11.27 -20.65
N HIS A 269 -4.34 -11.33 -19.40
CA HIS A 269 -5.47 -10.52 -18.94
C HIS A 269 -5.13 -9.03 -18.95
N SER A 270 -3.95 -8.66 -18.45
CA SER A 270 -3.50 -7.27 -18.41
C SER A 270 -3.29 -6.68 -19.81
N LEU A 271 -2.80 -7.47 -20.76
CA LEU A 271 -2.65 -7.07 -22.16
C LEU A 271 -4.01 -6.89 -22.84
N MET A 272 -4.96 -7.79 -22.60
CA MET A 272 -6.34 -7.63 -23.11
C MET A 272 -6.97 -6.32 -22.60
N GLU A 273 -6.87 -6.01 -21.30
CA GLU A 273 -7.38 -4.75 -20.76
C GLU A 273 -6.65 -3.53 -21.37
N TYR A 274 -5.33 -3.58 -21.48
CA TYR A 274 -4.50 -2.53 -22.08
C TYR A 274 -4.95 -2.18 -23.51
N GLU A 275 -5.31 -3.17 -24.30
CA GLU A 275 -5.73 -3.02 -25.70
C GLU A 275 -7.20 -2.59 -25.87
N THR A 276 -8.05 -2.86 -24.88
CA THR A 276 -9.52 -2.68 -25.00
C THR A 276 -10.07 -1.56 -24.13
N ILE A 277 -10.08 -1.76 -22.83
CA ILE A 277 -10.73 -0.86 -21.85
C ILE A 277 -9.74 0.06 -21.10
N GLY A 278 -8.46 -0.06 -21.39
CA GLY A 278 -7.40 0.64 -20.67
C GLY A 278 -6.95 -0.08 -19.42
N THR A 279 -5.78 0.31 -18.91
CA THR A 279 -5.18 -0.28 -17.71
C THR A 279 -6.00 0.03 -16.45
N ARG A 280 -5.75 -0.70 -15.37
CA ARG A 280 -6.44 -0.50 -14.10
C ARG A 280 -6.34 0.95 -13.60
N GLY A 281 -5.22 1.65 -13.84
CA GLY A 281 -5.06 3.06 -13.51
C GLY A 281 -6.08 3.96 -14.23
N GLN A 282 -6.34 3.69 -15.49
CA GLN A 282 -7.36 4.42 -16.28
C GLN A 282 -8.77 4.14 -15.76
N GLN A 283 -9.11 2.89 -15.49
CA GLN A 283 -10.40 2.49 -14.92
C GLN A 283 -10.64 3.10 -13.53
N VAL A 284 -9.62 3.12 -12.67
CA VAL A 284 -9.70 3.74 -11.34
C VAL A 284 -9.92 5.25 -11.44
N LYS A 285 -9.31 5.92 -12.42
CA LYS A 285 -9.51 7.36 -12.63
C LYS A 285 -10.98 7.70 -12.91
N GLU A 286 -11.65 6.90 -13.73
CA GLU A 286 -13.09 7.05 -14.00
C GLU A 286 -13.95 6.81 -12.75
N THR A 287 -13.63 5.75 -12.00
CA THR A 287 -14.33 5.41 -10.76
C THR A 287 -14.17 6.51 -9.71
N GLU A 288 -12.96 7.03 -9.57
CA GLU A 288 -12.63 8.09 -8.62
C GLU A 288 -13.37 9.40 -8.96
N ASN A 289 -13.46 9.77 -10.24
CA ASN A 289 -14.22 10.93 -10.67
C ASN A 289 -15.71 10.82 -10.28
N LYS A 290 -16.32 9.64 -10.44
CA LYS A 290 -17.71 9.38 -10.03
C LYS A 290 -17.88 9.49 -8.50
N LEU A 291 -16.91 9.00 -7.73
CA LEU A 291 -16.93 9.11 -6.27
C LEU A 291 -16.88 10.58 -5.82
N PHE A 292 -15.98 11.39 -6.39
CA PHE A 292 -15.91 12.81 -6.03
C PHE A 292 -17.17 13.59 -6.38
N GLU A 293 -17.87 13.22 -7.47
CA GLU A 293 -19.21 13.81 -7.75
C GLU A 293 -20.25 13.45 -6.67
N LEU A 294 -20.22 12.21 -6.15
CA LEU A 294 -21.05 11.83 -5.00
C LEU A 294 -20.70 12.61 -3.75
N TYR A 295 -19.40 12.78 -3.45
CA TYR A 295 -18.92 13.49 -2.26
C TYR A 295 -19.27 14.98 -2.24
N LYS A 296 -19.52 15.59 -3.41
CA LYS A 296 -20.05 16.97 -3.52
C LYS A 296 -21.46 17.13 -3.01
N ASN A 297 -22.25 16.04 -2.90
CA ASN A 297 -23.64 16.10 -2.44
C ASN A 297 -23.69 16.59 -0.97
N PRO A 298 -24.33 17.74 -0.68
CA PRO A 298 -24.37 18.30 0.67
C PRO A 298 -25.19 17.47 1.66
N ASN A 299 -26.01 16.55 1.18
CA ASN A 299 -26.84 15.67 2.01
C ASN A 299 -26.13 14.32 2.30
N LEU A 300 -24.96 14.08 1.72
CA LEU A 300 -24.18 12.87 1.98
C LEU A 300 -23.32 13.08 3.23
N ASP A 301 -23.64 12.38 4.30
CA ASP A 301 -23.03 12.46 5.63
C ASP A 301 -22.46 11.11 6.11
N HIS A 302 -22.35 10.15 5.23
CA HIS A 302 -21.81 8.81 5.49
C HIS A 302 -21.01 8.30 4.29
N LYS A 303 -20.18 7.29 4.51
CA LYS A 303 -19.42 6.63 3.44
C LYS A 303 -20.36 5.97 2.43
N PRO A 304 -20.31 6.32 1.14
CA PRO A 304 -21.17 5.70 0.13
C PRO A 304 -20.73 4.26 -0.18
N GLU A 305 -21.67 3.39 -0.51
CA GLU A 305 -21.40 1.99 -0.86
C GLU A 305 -20.54 1.85 -2.11
N GLU A 306 -20.63 2.81 -3.03
CA GLU A 306 -19.85 2.86 -4.27
C GLU A 306 -18.33 2.85 -4.04
N LEU A 307 -17.87 3.33 -2.88
CA LEU A 307 -16.44 3.31 -2.53
C LEU A 307 -15.87 1.90 -2.49
N SER A 308 -16.69 0.89 -2.15
CA SER A 308 -16.26 -0.51 -2.14
C SER A 308 -15.80 -1.01 -3.52
N LYS A 309 -16.34 -0.43 -4.61
CA LYS A 309 -15.98 -0.80 -6.00
C LYS A 309 -14.59 -0.33 -6.43
N ARG A 310 -14.02 0.67 -5.72
CA ARG A 310 -12.68 1.17 -6.01
C ARG A 310 -11.59 0.15 -5.61
N GLY A 311 -11.87 -0.77 -4.73
CA GLY A 311 -10.92 -1.63 -4.03
C GLY A 311 -10.43 -0.96 -2.74
N GLY A 312 -9.84 -1.70 -1.83
CA GLY A 312 -9.37 -1.14 -0.55
C GLY A 312 -10.38 -1.22 0.59
N ALA A 313 -11.33 -2.15 0.51
CA ALA A 313 -12.23 -2.46 1.62
C ALA A 313 -11.43 -2.70 2.92
N TYR A 314 -12.01 -2.31 4.07
CA TYR A 314 -11.42 -2.42 5.41
C TYR A 314 -10.12 -1.62 5.62
N TYR A 315 -9.86 -0.63 4.77
CA TYR A 315 -8.71 0.26 4.91
C TYR A 315 -8.72 1.01 6.25
N SER A 316 -9.87 1.58 6.61
CA SER A 316 -10.04 2.30 7.87
C SER A 316 -9.96 1.39 9.10
N ASP A 317 -10.44 0.15 8.97
CA ASP A 317 -10.39 -0.79 10.09
C ASP A 317 -8.95 -1.09 10.48
N ALA A 318 -8.06 -1.29 9.51
CA ALA A 318 -6.63 -1.48 9.79
C ALA A 318 -5.99 -0.22 10.41
N ALA A 319 -6.23 0.98 9.84
CA ALA A 319 -5.61 2.22 10.32
C ALA A 319 -6.08 2.61 11.72
N CYS A 320 -7.40 2.68 11.89
CA CYS A 320 -8.00 3.16 13.12
C CYS A 320 -7.80 2.18 14.26
N GLU A 321 -7.80 0.86 13.96
CA GLU A 321 -7.50 -0.15 14.99
C GLU A 321 -6.03 -0.10 15.41
N CYS A 322 -5.09 0.12 14.47
CA CYS A 322 -3.69 0.29 14.80
C CYS A 322 -3.47 1.50 15.73
N ILE A 323 -4.07 2.65 15.41
CA ILE A 323 -4.01 3.86 16.24
C ILE A 323 -4.63 3.60 17.62
N ASN A 324 -5.80 2.95 17.66
CA ASN A 324 -6.49 2.61 18.88
C ASN A 324 -5.68 1.65 19.77
N ALA A 325 -5.06 0.64 19.15
CA ALA A 325 -4.21 -0.32 19.86
C ALA A 325 -2.97 0.35 20.46
N ILE A 326 -2.36 1.31 19.76
CA ILE A 326 -1.21 2.07 20.27
C ILE A 326 -1.65 2.99 21.40
N TYR A 327 -2.67 3.81 21.18
CA TYR A 327 -3.13 4.82 22.13
C TYR A 327 -3.59 4.20 23.46
N ASN A 328 -4.39 3.14 23.38
CA ASN A 328 -4.97 2.46 24.55
C ASN A 328 -4.17 1.24 25.03
N ASN A 329 -3.00 0.96 24.43
CA ASN A 329 -2.14 -0.19 24.78
C ASN A 329 -2.89 -1.54 24.78
N LYS A 330 -3.71 -1.80 23.75
CA LYS A 330 -4.66 -2.93 23.74
C LYS A 330 -4.04 -4.31 23.52
N GLN A 331 -2.82 -4.38 23.01
CA GLN A 331 -2.18 -5.63 22.56
C GLN A 331 -3.01 -6.36 21.49
N THR A 332 -3.54 -5.61 20.52
CA THR A 332 -4.38 -6.14 19.45
C THR A 332 -3.54 -6.95 18.45
N HIS A 333 -4.00 -8.15 18.11
CA HIS A 333 -3.40 -8.94 17.02
C HIS A 333 -3.71 -8.28 15.68
N MET A 334 -2.66 -7.94 14.92
CA MET A 334 -2.75 -7.34 13.57
C MET A 334 -1.63 -7.86 12.70
N VAL A 335 -1.81 -7.78 11.37
CA VAL A 335 -0.76 -8.05 10.39
C VAL A 335 -0.25 -6.72 9.85
N VAL A 336 1.02 -6.44 10.08
CA VAL A 336 1.61 -5.12 9.77
C VAL A 336 3.03 -5.24 9.24
N SER A 337 3.45 -4.23 8.48
CA SER A 337 4.86 -4.08 8.08
C SER A 337 5.65 -3.42 9.21
N THR A 338 6.62 -4.15 9.74
CA THR A 338 7.48 -3.74 10.88
C THR A 338 8.85 -4.42 10.80
N LYS A 339 9.78 -4.03 11.67
CA LYS A 339 11.09 -4.70 11.78
C LYS A 339 10.94 -6.19 12.07
N ASN A 340 11.71 -6.99 11.36
CA ASN A 340 11.75 -8.45 11.49
C ASN A 340 12.03 -8.93 12.91
N ARG A 341 13.05 -8.39 13.55
CA ARG A 341 13.45 -8.77 14.92
C ARG A 341 13.53 -10.29 15.14
N GLY A 342 13.90 -11.04 14.11
CA GLY A 342 14.02 -12.49 14.14
C GLY A 342 12.71 -13.26 13.92
N ALA A 343 11.59 -12.61 13.61
CA ALA A 343 10.32 -13.28 13.28
C ALA A 343 10.46 -14.23 12.08
N ILE A 344 11.27 -13.84 11.10
CA ILE A 344 11.67 -14.63 9.94
C ILE A 344 13.21 -14.80 10.01
N PRO A 345 13.73 -15.96 10.46
CA PRO A 345 15.17 -16.15 10.67
C PRO A 345 16.02 -16.02 9.42
N GLU A 346 15.42 -16.21 8.23
CA GLU A 346 16.11 -16.16 6.94
C GLU A 346 16.36 -14.74 6.42
N LEU A 347 15.81 -13.71 7.08
CA LEU A 347 15.97 -12.30 6.73
C LEU A 347 16.73 -11.54 7.83
N PRO A 348 17.45 -10.46 7.49
CA PRO A 348 18.09 -9.59 8.48
C PRO A 348 17.11 -9.08 9.54
N GLU A 349 17.54 -8.93 10.79
CA GLU A 349 16.69 -8.50 11.90
C GLU A 349 16.12 -7.08 11.73
N ASP A 350 16.81 -6.23 10.98
CA ASP A 350 16.41 -4.84 10.70
C ASP A 350 15.60 -4.68 9.41
N SER A 351 15.41 -5.75 8.62
CA SER A 351 14.52 -5.75 7.45
C SER A 351 13.08 -5.50 7.88
N ILE A 352 12.31 -4.85 7.02
CA ILE A 352 10.87 -4.72 7.23
C ILE A 352 10.16 -5.91 6.60
N VAL A 353 9.30 -6.55 7.39
CA VAL A 353 8.52 -7.73 7.01
C VAL A 353 7.04 -7.48 7.32
N GLU A 354 6.14 -8.13 6.58
CA GLU A 354 4.70 -8.12 6.88
C GLU A 354 4.35 -9.44 7.57
N VAL A 355 4.07 -9.35 8.87
CA VAL A 355 3.87 -10.50 9.75
C VAL A 355 2.78 -10.23 10.78
N SER A 356 2.26 -11.30 11.37
CA SER A 356 1.42 -11.20 12.57
C SER A 356 2.16 -10.52 13.72
N CYS A 357 1.51 -9.57 14.35
CA CYS A 357 2.04 -8.77 15.46
C CYS A 357 0.99 -8.57 16.55
N TYR A 358 1.46 -8.30 17.75
CA TYR A 358 0.64 -7.66 18.79
C TYR A 358 0.99 -6.18 18.84
N ILE A 359 -0.04 -5.32 18.72
CA ILE A 359 0.12 -3.86 18.68
C ILE A 359 -0.26 -3.25 20.02
N GLY A 360 0.63 -2.49 20.61
CA GLY A 360 0.40 -1.77 21.86
C GLY A 360 1.15 -0.44 21.87
N ALA A 361 1.25 0.23 23.03
CA ALA A 361 1.86 1.55 23.18
C ALA A 361 3.33 1.63 22.71
N LYS A 362 4.04 0.50 22.66
CA LYS A 362 5.42 0.41 22.14
C LYS A 362 5.48 0.09 20.65
N GLY A 363 4.33 0.06 19.95
CA GLY A 363 4.21 -0.31 18.55
C GLY A 363 4.06 -1.81 18.34
N ALA A 364 4.55 -2.32 17.21
CA ALA A 364 4.40 -3.70 16.80
C ALA A 364 5.41 -4.63 17.46
N MET A 365 4.91 -5.74 17.99
CA MET A 365 5.71 -6.86 18.49
C MET A 365 5.46 -8.06 17.56
N PRO A 366 6.41 -8.38 16.66
CA PRO A 366 6.23 -9.45 15.69
C PRO A 366 6.20 -10.83 16.34
N VAL A 367 5.33 -11.69 15.80
CA VAL A 367 5.22 -13.08 16.19
C VAL A 367 6.17 -13.91 15.34
N ALA A 368 7.00 -14.74 15.97
CA ALA A 368 7.93 -15.59 15.26
C ALA A 368 7.18 -16.65 14.42
N TRP A 369 7.57 -16.77 13.15
CA TRP A 369 7.06 -17.82 12.26
C TRP A 369 7.88 -19.12 12.43
N GLY A 370 9.18 -19.01 12.50
CA GLY A 370 10.13 -20.10 12.38
C GLY A 370 10.71 -20.20 10.97
N LYS A 371 11.19 -21.39 10.58
CA LYS A 371 11.82 -21.60 9.26
C LYS A 371 10.77 -21.75 8.15
N LEU A 372 11.03 -21.09 7.04
CA LEU A 372 10.22 -21.22 5.83
C LEU A 372 10.60 -22.47 5.01
N PRO A 373 9.63 -23.07 4.26
CA PRO A 373 9.94 -24.06 3.24
C PRO A 373 10.90 -23.48 2.19
N SER A 374 11.66 -24.35 1.51
CA SER A 374 12.76 -23.94 0.62
C SER A 374 12.35 -22.99 -0.50
N ALA A 375 11.18 -23.22 -1.13
CA ALA A 375 10.70 -22.40 -2.23
C ALA A 375 10.32 -20.98 -1.73
N GLN A 376 9.53 -20.90 -0.65
CA GLN A 376 9.10 -19.63 -0.07
C GLN A 376 10.28 -18.84 0.49
N ARG A 377 11.25 -19.52 1.13
CA ARG A 377 12.48 -18.91 1.59
C ARG A 377 13.27 -18.27 0.44
N GLY A 378 13.52 -19.03 -0.64
CA GLY A 378 14.29 -18.53 -1.78
C GLY A 378 13.63 -17.31 -2.43
N TRP A 379 12.34 -17.37 -2.65
CA TRP A 379 11.58 -16.25 -3.20
C TRP A 379 11.55 -15.04 -2.27
N LEU A 380 11.33 -15.26 -0.98
CA LEU A 380 11.29 -14.16 -0.01
C LEU A 380 12.63 -13.43 0.09
N GLN A 381 13.75 -14.17 0.07
CA GLN A 381 15.09 -13.58 0.08
C GLN A 381 15.37 -12.78 -1.20
N CYS A 382 14.98 -13.31 -2.37
CA CYS A 382 15.13 -12.60 -3.65
C CYS A 382 14.30 -11.30 -3.67
N MET A 383 13.04 -11.38 -3.24
CA MET A 383 12.16 -10.21 -3.19
C MET A 383 12.65 -9.17 -2.20
N LYS A 384 13.18 -9.57 -1.03
CA LYS A 384 13.78 -8.62 -0.07
C LYS A 384 15.02 -7.95 -0.64
N ALA A 385 15.88 -8.67 -1.32
CA ALA A 385 17.05 -8.09 -1.99
C ALA A 385 16.63 -7.07 -3.08
N MET A 386 15.60 -7.36 -3.85
CA MET A 386 15.00 -6.43 -4.81
C MET A 386 14.48 -5.16 -4.13
N GLU A 387 13.75 -5.30 -3.00
CA GLU A 387 13.25 -4.15 -2.23
C GLU A 387 14.41 -3.29 -1.71
N GLU A 388 15.47 -3.88 -1.16
CA GLU A 388 16.64 -3.16 -0.65
C GLU A 388 17.37 -2.39 -1.75
N CYS A 389 17.61 -3.01 -2.92
CA CYS A 389 18.16 -2.32 -4.10
C CYS A 389 17.27 -1.15 -4.56
N THR A 390 15.94 -1.36 -4.55
CA THR A 390 14.97 -0.32 -4.92
C THR A 390 15.03 0.88 -3.96
N ILE A 391 15.06 0.62 -2.65
CA ILE A 391 15.09 1.67 -1.63
C ILE A 391 16.38 2.46 -1.73
N GLU A 392 17.53 1.79 -1.85
CA GLU A 392 18.82 2.46 -1.97
C GLU A 392 18.91 3.28 -3.26
N ALA A 393 18.41 2.75 -4.40
CA ALA A 393 18.32 3.50 -5.65
C ALA A 393 17.39 4.71 -5.53
N ALA A 394 16.26 4.59 -4.80
CA ALA A 394 15.34 5.70 -4.55
C ALA A 394 15.98 6.84 -3.74
N VAL A 395 16.88 6.51 -2.82
CA VAL A 395 17.58 7.48 -1.97
C VAL A 395 18.78 8.12 -2.69
N THR A 396 19.54 7.30 -3.44
CA THR A 396 20.83 7.72 -4.00
C THR A 396 20.79 8.16 -5.47
N GLY A 397 19.75 7.75 -6.23
CA GLY A 397 19.68 7.92 -7.67
C GLY A 397 20.65 6.99 -8.44
N ASN A 398 21.11 5.90 -7.80
CA ASN A 398 22.02 4.95 -8.43
C ASN A 398 21.32 4.10 -9.48
N TYR A 399 21.63 4.36 -10.76
CA TYR A 399 21.06 3.64 -11.90
C TYR A 399 21.42 2.14 -11.91
N GLY A 400 22.65 1.79 -11.49
CA GLY A 400 23.07 0.40 -11.41
C GLY A 400 22.22 -0.41 -10.43
N LEU A 401 21.91 0.15 -9.25
CA LEU A 401 21.00 -0.47 -8.28
C LEU A 401 19.56 -0.53 -8.80
N ALA A 402 19.10 0.47 -9.54
CA ALA A 402 17.79 0.43 -10.18
C ALA A 402 17.69 -0.72 -11.21
N LEU A 403 18.73 -0.93 -12.00
CA LEU A 403 18.81 -2.04 -12.96
C LEU A 403 18.93 -3.39 -12.23
N GLU A 404 19.66 -3.46 -11.11
CA GLU A 404 19.74 -4.66 -10.28
C GLU A 404 18.38 -5.04 -9.69
N ALA A 405 17.61 -4.05 -9.18
CA ALA A 405 16.24 -4.26 -8.71
C ALA A 405 15.34 -4.81 -9.82
N PHE A 406 15.48 -4.33 -11.06
CA PHE A 406 14.76 -4.86 -12.22
C PHE A 406 15.15 -6.31 -12.52
N THR A 407 16.44 -6.64 -12.40
CA THR A 407 16.95 -8.00 -12.65
C THR A 407 16.46 -9.01 -11.60
N LEU A 408 16.37 -8.60 -10.34
CA LEU A 408 15.90 -9.44 -9.23
C LEU A 408 14.38 -9.63 -9.19
N ASN A 409 13.61 -8.79 -9.90
CA ASN A 409 12.16 -8.85 -9.85
C ASN A 409 11.62 -9.91 -10.83
N GLU A 410 11.01 -10.96 -10.29
CA GLU A 410 10.43 -12.09 -11.05
C GLU A 410 9.40 -11.70 -12.12
N LEU A 411 8.78 -10.51 -11.98
CA LEU A 411 7.77 -10.02 -12.95
C LEU A 411 8.40 -9.23 -14.10
N ILE A 412 9.71 -9.05 -14.09
CA ILE A 412 10.45 -8.33 -15.11
C ILE A 412 11.41 -9.30 -15.80
N PRO A 413 11.09 -9.80 -17.00
CA PRO A 413 12.03 -10.59 -17.76
C PRO A 413 13.31 -9.79 -18.04
N SER A 414 14.43 -10.17 -17.41
CA SER A 414 15.70 -9.46 -17.50
C SER A 414 16.24 -9.43 -18.94
N GLY A 415 16.99 -8.37 -19.28
CA GLY A 415 17.60 -8.20 -20.59
C GLY A 415 17.37 -6.81 -21.20
N GLU A 416 17.56 -6.68 -22.49
CA GLU A 416 17.51 -5.38 -23.20
C GLU A 416 16.14 -4.69 -23.05
N ASN A 417 15.04 -5.42 -23.11
CA ASN A 417 13.71 -4.83 -22.95
C ASN A 417 13.48 -4.32 -21.53
N ALA A 418 13.97 -5.02 -20.50
CA ALA A 418 13.89 -4.56 -19.13
C ALA A 418 14.64 -3.24 -18.93
N LYS A 419 15.84 -3.13 -19.53
CA LYS A 419 16.61 -1.88 -19.52
C LYS A 419 15.87 -0.75 -20.23
N ARG A 420 15.25 -1.01 -21.40
CA ARG A 420 14.44 -0.02 -22.11
C ARG A 420 13.24 0.45 -21.29
N VAL A 421 12.54 -0.47 -20.63
CA VAL A 421 11.43 -0.13 -19.72
C VAL A 421 11.91 0.76 -18.57
N LEU A 422 13.07 0.46 -17.97
CA LEU A 422 13.69 1.31 -16.95
C LEU A 422 13.97 2.72 -17.50
N ASP A 423 14.61 2.82 -18.65
CA ASP A 423 14.98 4.08 -19.26
C ASP A 423 13.74 4.93 -19.65
N GLU A 424 12.72 4.31 -20.25
CA GLU A 424 11.47 5.00 -20.61
C GLU A 424 10.70 5.47 -19.36
N LEU A 425 10.64 4.66 -18.31
CA LEU A 425 10.00 5.05 -17.05
C LEU A 425 10.75 6.21 -16.37
N LEU A 426 12.09 6.23 -16.42
CA LEU A 426 12.88 7.37 -15.92
C LEU A 426 12.52 8.68 -16.67
N ILE A 427 12.44 8.63 -18.00
CA ILE A 427 12.03 9.77 -18.83
C ILE A 427 10.57 10.17 -18.53
N ALA A 428 9.66 9.19 -18.45
CA ALA A 428 8.24 9.44 -18.24
C ALA A 428 7.94 10.10 -16.88
N HIS A 429 8.77 9.85 -15.89
CA HIS A 429 8.61 10.34 -14.52
C HIS A 429 9.63 11.42 -14.12
N LYS A 430 10.36 12.00 -15.05
CA LYS A 430 11.47 12.93 -14.79
C LYS A 430 11.14 14.07 -13.80
N ASN A 431 9.89 14.55 -13.82
CA ASN A 431 9.43 15.65 -12.94
C ASN A 431 9.34 15.22 -11.45
N TYR A 432 9.35 13.91 -11.16
CA TYR A 432 9.19 13.35 -9.83
C TYR A 432 10.42 12.58 -9.34
N LEU A 433 11.52 12.61 -10.09
CA LEU A 433 12.73 11.82 -9.84
C LEU A 433 14.00 12.69 -9.76
N PRO A 434 14.05 13.68 -8.85
CA PRO A 434 15.21 14.59 -8.78
C PRO A 434 16.52 13.88 -8.48
N GLN A 435 16.51 12.76 -7.77
CA GLN A 435 17.68 11.94 -7.47
C GLN A 435 18.30 11.29 -8.72
N PHE A 436 17.51 11.04 -9.77
CA PHE A 436 17.99 10.47 -11.03
C PHE A 436 18.28 11.54 -12.09
N LYS A 437 18.35 12.82 -11.75
CA LYS A 437 18.47 13.95 -12.69
C LYS A 437 19.59 13.76 -13.70
N SER A 438 20.80 13.40 -13.25
CA SER A 438 21.95 13.22 -14.14
C SER A 438 21.77 12.07 -15.14
N THR A 439 21.16 10.97 -14.70
CA THR A 439 20.81 9.83 -15.56
C THR A 439 19.77 10.21 -16.59
N ILE A 440 18.72 10.91 -16.17
CA ILE A 440 17.64 11.39 -17.05
C ILE A 440 18.19 12.35 -18.12
N GLU A 441 19.04 13.32 -17.76
CA GLU A 441 19.70 14.22 -18.70
C GLU A 441 20.56 13.49 -19.75
N LYS A 442 21.20 12.37 -19.35
CA LYS A 442 21.94 11.52 -20.27
C LYS A 442 21.00 10.80 -21.24
N LEU A 443 19.93 10.17 -20.73
CA LEU A 443 18.94 9.47 -21.56
C LEU A 443 18.23 10.41 -22.55
N GLU A 444 17.96 11.66 -22.15
CA GLU A 444 17.41 12.69 -23.05
C GLU A 444 18.39 13.03 -24.18
N LYS A 445 19.70 13.14 -23.92
CA LYS A 445 20.74 13.36 -24.95
C LYS A 445 20.89 12.16 -25.89
N GLU A 446 20.64 10.95 -25.40
CA GLU A 446 20.62 9.71 -26.17
C GLU A 446 19.32 9.55 -26.98
N ASN A 447 18.38 10.51 -26.88
CA ASN A 447 17.07 10.53 -27.55
C ASN A 447 16.23 9.29 -27.23
N VAL A 448 16.21 8.82 -25.97
CA VAL A 448 15.31 7.76 -25.54
C VAL A 448 13.86 8.23 -25.72
N THR A 449 13.08 7.45 -26.45
CA THR A 449 11.68 7.73 -26.77
C THR A 449 10.77 6.73 -26.08
N ILE A 450 9.58 7.19 -25.69
CA ILE A 450 8.56 6.34 -25.06
C ILE A 450 7.73 5.67 -26.16
N LYS A 451 7.61 4.35 -26.08
CA LYS A 451 6.91 3.53 -27.07
C LYS A 451 5.39 3.72 -27.04
N ASP A 452 4.82 3.88 -25.85
CA ASP A 452 3.36 3.96 -25.66
C ASP A 452 2.82 5.36 -26.02
N SER A 453 1.85 5.44 -26.95
CA SER A 453 1.28 6.70 -27.43
C SER A 453 0.44 7.41 -26.37
N VAL A 454 -0.32 6.67 -25.55
CA VAL A 454 -1.15 7.27 -24.48
C VAL A 454 -0.26 7.90 -23.41
N VAL A 455 0.88 7.27 -23.09
CA VAL A 455 1.85 7.86 -22.16
C VAL A 455 2.45 9.14 -22.74
N ASN A 456 2.74 9.19 -24.05
CA ASN A 456 3.22 10.41 -24.71
C ASN A 456 2.20 11.54 -24.65
N GLU A 457 0.90 11.25 -24.80
CA GLU A 457 -0.18 12.23 -24.66
C GLU A 457 -0.24 12.77 -23.21
N ILE A 458 -0.16 11.89 -22.20
CA ILE A 458 -0.14 12.31 -20.79
C ILE A 458 1.02 13.27 -20.53
N ILE A 459 2.23 12.94 -20.99
CA ILE A 459 3.42 13.77 -20.79
C ILE A 459 3.30 15.13 -21.51
N ALA A 460 2.66 15.16 -22.67
CA ALA A 460 2.42 16.41 -23.41
C ALA A 460 1.49 17.36 -22.64
N HIS A 461 0.55 16.84 -21.86
CA HIS A 461 -0.36 17.63 -21.01
C HIS A 461 0.24 18.05 -19.66
N GLU A 462 1.33 17.42 -19.23
CA GLU A 462 2.07 17.79 -18.00
C GLU A 462 3.07 18.94 -18.21
N ARG A 463 3.29 19.38 -19.47
CA ARG A 463 4.17 20.48 -19.83
C ARG A 463 3.44 21.82 -19.77
#